data_138bb627240e21f36603e6be2c6a88f1
#
_entry.id   138bb627240e21f36603e6be2c6a88f1
#
_cell.length_a   1.000
_cell.length_b   1.000
_cell.length_c   1.000
_cell.angle_alpha   90.00
_cell.angle_beta   90.00
_cell.angle_gamma   90.00
#
_symmetry.space_group_name_H-M   'P 1'
#
loop_
_entity.id
_entity.type
_entity.pdbx_description
1 polymer ?
#
loop_
_entity_poly.entity_id
_entity_poly.type
_entity_poly.pdbx_seq_one_letter_code
_entity_poly.pdbx_strand_id
1 'polypeptide(L)'
;MTALVTAPTADAVTVANRLRPVLLKLNRHLRREIHSLGVTGGQASLLFTIQRRPGIGVRELAELERMSAPGMSKYVGRLEEAGLIVREPSEEDRRRIGLRVSPEGERVLRSVKSRRTAWLAARLRGLTEDELAAVDTAIEPLQELIDE
;
A
#
# COMPACT_ATOMS: atom_id res chain seq x y z
N MET A 1 -25.56 24.66 38.03
CA MET A 1 -24.28 24.74 37.30
C MET A 1 -23.96 23.36 36.77
N THR A 2 -24.11 23.19 35.48
CA THR A 2 -23.75 21.92 34.82
C THR A 2 -22.25 22.04 34.55
N ALA A 3 -21.44 21.23 35.24
CA ALA A 3 -20.03 21.09 34.91
C ALA A 3 -19.93 20.49 33.51
N LEU A 4 -19.40 21.25 32.56
CA LEU A 4 -18.94 20.72 31.30
C LEU A 4 -17.81 19.74 31.64
N VAL A 5 -18.14 18.45 31.68
CA VAL A 5 -17.14 17.40 31.69
C VAL A 5 -16.51 17.44 30.30
N THR A 6 -15.43 18.19 30.20
CA THR A 6 -14.56 18.09 29.02
C THR A 6 -14.11 16.64 28.92
N ALA A 7 -14.51 15.93 27.87
CA ALA A 7 -14.00 14.63 27.57
C ALA A 7 -12.45 14.71 27.57
N PRO A 8 -11.74 13.78 28.22
CA PRO A 8 -10.29 13.82 28.27
C PRO A 8 -9.75 13.83 26.83
N THR A 9 -8.91 14.82 26.54
CA THR A 9 -8.20 14.90 25.25
C THR A 9 -7.42 13.59 25.07
N ALA A 10 -7.67 12.86 23.99
CA ALA A 10 -7.00 11.62 23.73
C ALA A 10 -5.50 11.87 23.59
N ASP A 11 -4.70 11.23 24.44
CA ASP A 11 -3.25 11.27 24.38
C ASP A 11 -2.74 10.50 23.16
N ALA A 12 -1.74 11.06 22.46
CA ALA A 12 -1.19 10.47 21.25
C ALA A 12 -0.65 9.04 21.46
N VAL A 13 0.01 8.79 22.58
CA VAL A 13 0.54 7.45 22.92
C VAL A 13 -0.60 6.45 23.14
N THR A 14 -1.64 6.85 23.85
CA THR A 14 -2.83 6.01 24.07
C THR A 14 -3.52 5.67 22.77
N VAL A 15 -3.71 6.63 21.89
CA VAL A 15 -4.32 6.41 20.58
C VAL A 15 -3.43 5.50 19.71
N ALA A 16 -2.13 5.75 19.69
CA ALA A 16 -1.17 4.91 18.94
C ALA A 16 -1.22 3.45 19.38
N ASN A 17 -1.27 3.19 20.70
CA ASN A 17 -1.35 1.83 21.25
C ASN A 17 -2.66 1.11 20.90
N ARG A 18 -3.73 1.83 20.70
CA ARG A 18 -5.03 1.29 20.28
C ARG A 18 -5.11 1.11 18.75
N LEU A 19 -4.54 2.04 18.00
CA LEU A 19 -4.60 2.05 16.55
C LEU A 19 -3.67 1.00 15.91
N ARG A 20 -2.45 0.89 16.39
CA ARG A 20 -1.43 -0.02 15.83
C ARG A 20 -1.93 -1.47 15.64
N PRO A 21 -2.51 -2.15 16.65
CA PRO A 21 -2.96 -3.53 16.44
C PRO A 21 -4.09 -3.65 15.42
N VAL A 22 -4.94 -2.63 15.31
CA VAL A 22 -6.02 -2.59 14.31
C VAL A 22 -5.43 -2.50 12.90
N LEU A 23 -4.48 -1.59 12.69
CA LEU A 23 -3.82 -1.42 11.38
C LEU A 23 -3.07 -2.68 10.96
N LEU A 24 -2.35 -3.31 11.89
CA LEU A 24 -1.61 -4.55 11.60
C LEU A 24 -2.55 -5.71 11.24
N LYS A 25 -3.68 -5.83 11.94
CA LYS A 25 -4.70 -6.85 11.63
C LYS A 25 -5.36 -6.60 10.28
N LEU A 26 -5.77 -5.36 10.01
CA LEU A 26 -6.36 -4.99 8.72
C LEU A 26 -5.40 -5.29 7.57
N ASN A 27 -4.13 -4.91 7.72
CA ASN A 27 -3.12 -5.19 6.70
C ASN A 27 -2.97 -6.70 6.46
N ARG A 28 -2.99 -7.51 7.50
CA ARG A 28 -2.92 -8.97 7.39
C ARG A 28 -4.08 -9.54 6.59
N HIS A 29 -5.30 -9.09 6.84
CA HIS A 29 -6.49 -9.49 6.09
C HIS A 29 -6.39 -9.07 4.63
N LEU A 30 -5.99 -7.84 4.37
CA LEU A 30 -5.82 -7.33 3.01
C LEU A 30 -4.76 -8.12 2.22
N ARG A 31 -3.68 -8.54 2.88
CA ARG A 31 -2.67 -9.39 2.25
C ARG A 31 -3.21 -10.79 1.90
N ARG A 32 -4.04 -11.38 2.76
CA ARG A 32 -4.66 -12.68 2.49
C ARG A 32 -5.59 -12.66 1.29
N GLU A 33 -6.31 -11.57 1.10
CA GLU A 33 -7.28 -11.43 0.00
C GLU A 33 -6.65 -11.55 -1.38
N ILE A 34 -5.36 -11.31 -1.51
CA ILE A 34 -4.67 -11.34 -2.80
C ILE A 34 -3.83 -12.59 -3.05
N HIS A 35 -3.77 -13.54 -2.10
CA HIS A 35 -2.98 -14.76 -2.27
C HIS A 35 -3.38 -15.57 -3.50
N SER A 36 -4.69 -15.62 -3.81
CA SER A 36 -5.20 -16.34 -4.98
C SER A 36 -4.81 -15.70 -6.31
N LEU A 37 -4.31 -14.48 -6.30
CA LEU A 37 -3.85 -13.77 -7.50
C LEU A 37 -2.39 -14.08 -7.87
N GLY A 38 -1.71 -14.90 -7.07
CA GLY A 38 -0.34 -15.30 -7.32
C GLY A 38 0.72 -14.26 -6.95
N VAL A 39 0.34 -13.22 -6.21
CA VAL A 39 1.27 -12.20 -5.72
C VAL A 39 1.19 -12.06 -4.20
N THR A 40 2.32 -11.72 -3.60
CA THR A 40 2.38 -11.38 -2.17
C THR A 40 2.03 -9.91 -1.96
N GLY A 41 1.73 -9.54 -0.70
CA GLY A 41 1.52 -8.13 -0.35
C GLY A 41 2.73 -7.25 -0.67
N GLY A 42 3.94 -7.77 -0.45
CA GLY A 42 5.19 -7.08 -0.79
C GLY A 42 5.36 -6.87 -2.30
N GLN A 43 5.07 -7.89 -3.10
CA GLN A 43 5.11 -7.79 -4.56
C GLN A 43 4.08 -6.79 -5.08
N ALA A 44 2.85 -6.82 -4.58
CA ALA A 44 1.82 -5.87 -4.95
C ALA A 44 2.22 -4.43 -4.61
N SER A 45 2.77 -4.21 -3.41
CA SER A 45 3.27 -2.90 -2.98
C SER A 45 4.35 -2.37 -3.93
N LEU A 46 5.29 -3.23 -4.30
CA LEU A 46 6.39 -2.88 -5.21
C LEU A 46 5.86 -2.53 -6.60
N LEU A 47 4.92 -3.32 -7.12
CA LEU A 47 4.26 -3.05 -8.40
C LEU A 47 3.53 -1.70 -8.40
N PHE A 48 2.83 -1.36 -7.32
CA PHE A 48 2.18 -0.05 -7.19
C PHE A 48 3.18 1.09 -7.20
N THR A 49 4.33 0.93 -6.56
CA THR A 49 5.40 1.94 -6.58
C THR A 49 5.95 2.14 -8.00
N ILE A 50 6.21 1.06 -8.72
CA ILE A 50 6.68 1.11 -10.11
C ILE A 50 5.62 1.75 -11.03
N GLN A 51 4.34 1.43 -10.81
CA GLN A 51 3.23 2.02 -11.56
C GLN A 51 3.17 3.54 -11.41
N ARG A 52 3.36 4.02 -10.18
CA ARG A 52 3.36 5.46 -9.88
C ARG A 52 4.60 6.20 -10.36
N ARG A 53 5.70 5.49 -10.54
CA ARG A 53 6.97 6.03 -11.00
C ARG A 53 7.52 5.22 -12.19
N PRO A 54 6.84 5.25 -13.34
CA PRO A 54 7.28 4.51 -14.52
C PRO A 54 8.67 5.00 -14.96
N GLY A 55 9.56 4.06 -15.26
CA GLY A 55 10.93 4.35 -15.60
C GLY A 55 11.91 4.40 -14.43
N ILE A 56 11.44 4.12 -13.20
CA ILE A 56 12.28 4.09 -12.00
C ILE A 56 13.39 3.04 -12.14
N GLY A 57 14.61 3.38 -11.72
CA GLY A 57 15.73 2.44 -11.69
C GLY A 57 15.71 1.57 -10.42
N VAL A 58 16.42 0.44 -10.48
CA VAL A 58 16.52 -0.50 -9.33
C VAL A 58 17.12 0.17 -8.09
N ARG A 59 18.15 1.01 -8.27
CA ARG A 59 18.79 1.75 -7.16
C ARG A 59 17.84 2.70 -6.45
N GLU A 60 17.13 3.52 -7.23
CA GLU A 60 16.15 4.46 -6.70
C GLU A 60 15.03 3.74 -5.98
N LEU A 61 14.56 2.64 -6.57
CA LEU A 61 13.53 1.80 -5.95
C LEU A 61 14.00 1.21 -4.62
N ALA A 62 15.25 0.73 -4.57
CA ALA A 62 15.87 0.22 -3.34
C ALA A 62 15.94 1.29 -2.25
N GLU A 63 16.32 2.51 -2.61
CA GLU A 63 16.36 3.65 -1.67
C GLU A 63 14.98 3.98 -1.12
N LEU A 64 13.95 4.04 -1.98
CA LEU A 64 12.57 4.29 -1.56
C LEU A 64 12.05 3.23 -0.59
N GLU A 65 12.37 1.97 -0.84
CA GLU A 65 11.90 0.83 -0.04
C GLU A 65 12.85 0.51 1.13
N ARG A 66 13.91 1.29 1.31
CA ARG A 66 14.94 1.11 2.34
C ARG A 66 15.54 -0.31 2.32
N MET A 67 15.84 -0.79 1.13
CA MET A 67 16.44 -2.10 0.89
C MET A 67 17.81 -1.95 0.25
N SER A 68 18.64 -2.98 0.37
CA SER A 68 19.89 -3.04 -0.38
C SER A 68 19.64 -3.20 -1.88
N ALA A 69 20.53 -2.66 -2.71
CA ALA A 69 20.41 -2.81 -4.17
C ALA A 69 20.41 -4.28 -4.62
N PRO A 70 21.29 -5.18 -4.07
CA PRO A 70 21.22 -6.60 -4.40
C PRO A 70 19.91 -7.27 -3.98
N GLY A 71 19.36 -6.92 -2.83
CA GLY A 71 18.07 -7.43 -2.36
C GLY A 71 16.93 -6.99 -3.26
N MET A 72 16.90 -5.71 -3.64
CA MET A 72 15.91 -5.19 -4.58
C MET A 72 16.04 -5.83 -5.96
N SER A 73 17.26 -6.05 -6.43
CA SER A 73 17.50 -6.71 -7.71
C SER A 73 16.88 -8.11 -7.77
N LYS A 74 16.92 -8.86 -6.67
CA LYS A 74 16.25 -10.17 -6.57
C LYS A 74 14.73 -10.07 -6.65
N TYR A 75 14.14 -9.11 -5.95
CA TYR A 75 12.69 -8.86 -6.01
C TYR A 75 12.25 -8.47 -7.42
N VAL A 76 12.96 -7.54 -8.03
CA VAL A 76 12.71 -7.11 -9.40
C VAL A 76 12.85 -8.28 -10.39
N GLY A 77 13.87 -9.10 -10.23
CA GLY A 77 14.06 -10.30 -11.05
C GLY A 77 12.88 -11.27 -10.98
N ARG A 78 12.31 -11.49 -9.79
CA ARG A 78 11.13 -12.33 -9.61
C ARG A 78 9.88 -11.75 -10.29
N LEU A 79 9.69 -10.45 -10.20
CA LEU A 79 8.57 -9.77 -10.88
C LEU A 79 8.71 -9.83 -12.40
N GLU A 80 9.92 -9.70 -12.90
CA GLU A 80 10.23 -9.81 -14.32
C GLU A 80 9.99 -11.23 -14.84
N GLU A 81 10.47 -12.24 -14.11
CA GLU A 81 10.23 -13.66 -14.45
C GLU A 81 8.73 -13.99 -14.45
N ALA A 82 7.96 -13.41 -13.55
CA ALA A 82 6.51 -13.56 -13.50
C ALA A 82 5.77 -12.79 -14.60
N GLY A 83 6.48 -12.02 -15.43
CA GLY A 83 5.89 -11.24 -16.51
C GLY A 83 5.14 -9.99 -16.07
N LEU A 84 5.35 -9.53 -14.83
CA LEU A 84 4.60 -8.40 -14.24
C LEU A 84 5.26 -7.03 -14.48
N ILE A 85 6.56 -7.03 -14.75
CA ILE A 85 7.33 -5.84 -15.11
C ILE A 85 8.21 -6.09 -16.33
N VAL A 86 8.59 -5.00 -16.98
CA VAL A 86 9.56 -5.01 -18.07
C VAL A 86 10.66 -4.00 -17.77
N ARG A 87 11.86 -4.27 -18.28
CA ARG A 87 12.99 -3.35 -18.23
C ARG A 87 13.08 -2.63 -19.56
N GLU A 88 13.15 -1.32 -19.52
CA GLU A 88 13.28 -0.49 -20.72
C GLU A 88 14.41 0.53 -20.53
N PRO A 89 15.14 0.91 -21.60
CA PRO A 89 16.06 2.03 -21.49
C PRO A 89 15.32 3.30 -21.09
N SER A 90 15.91 4.09 -20.19
CA SER A 90 15.34 5.38 -19.80
C SER A 90 15.25 6.31 -21.00
N GLU A 91 14.15 7.04 -21.14
CA GLU A 91 14.00 8.07 -22.20
C GLU A 91 14.99 9.23 -22.02
N GLU A 92 15.33 9.55 -20.78
CA GLU A 92 16.27 10.63 -20.44
C GLU A 92 17.74 10.24 -20.66
N ASP A 93 18.10 8.99 -20.32
CA ASP A 93 19.45 8.45 -20.47
C ASP A 93 19.37 6.97 -20.85
N ARG A 94 19.64 6.65 -22.11
CA ARG A 94 19.61 5.28 -22.64
C ARG A 94 20.60 4.32 -21.99
N ARG A 95 21.56 4.84 -21.21
CA ARG A 95 22.50 4.04 -20.41
C ARG A 95 21.87 3.48 -19.14
N ARG A 96 20.75 4.07 -18.70
CA ARG A 96 20.00 3.62 -17.53
C ARG A 96 18.82 2.78 -17.94
N ILE A 97 18.60 1.71 -17.20
CA ILE A 97 17.45 0.83 -17.38
C ILE A 97 16.37 1.24 -16.38
N GLY A 98 15.21 1.57 -16.89
CA GLY A 98 14.02 1.86 -16.10
C GLY A 98 13.10 0.66 -16.03
N LEU A 99 12.29 0.62 -14.97
CA LEU A 99 11.29 -0.41 -14.75
C LEU A 99 9.90 0.12 -15.09
N ARG A 100 9.09 -0.71 -15.73
CA ARG A 100 7.69 -0.42 -16.02
C ARG A 100 6.84 -1.64 -15.68
N VAL A 101 5.61 -1.40 -15.25
CA VAL A 101 4.63 -2.47 -15.08
C VAL A 101 4.18 -2.93 -16.47
N SER A 102 4.15 -4.25 -16.69
CA SER A 102 3.67 -4.83 -17.94
C SER A 102 2.13 -4.78 -18.03
N PRO A 103 1.51 -5.02 -19.20
CA PRO A 103 0.05 -5.17 -19.29
C PRO A 103 -0.51 -6.22 -18.35
N GLU A 104 0.20 -7.34 -18.15
CA GLU A 104 -0.19 -8.37 -17.19
C GLU A 104 -0.08 -7.86 -15.75
N GLY A 105 0.99 -7.11 -15.44
CA GLY A 105 1.16 -6.47 -14.12
C GLY A 105 0.05 -5.47 -13.83
N GLU A 106 -0.36 -4.68 -14.82
CA GLU A 106 -1.50 -3.75 -14.68
C GLU A 106 -2.81 -4.49 -14.39
N ARG A 107 -3.02 -5.62 -15.04
CA ARG A 107 -4.20 -6.47 -14.81
C ARG A 107 -4.20 -7.01 -13.38
N VAL A 108 -3.06 -7.51 -12.90
CA VAL A 108 -2.90 -8.00 -11.52
C VAL A 108 -3.18 -6.88 -10.52
N LEU A 109 -2.65 -5.68 -10.73
CA LEU A 109 -2.88 -4.53 -9.85
C LEU A 109 -4.36 -4.13 -9.79
N ARG A 110 -5.08 -4.16 -10.90
CA ARG A 110 -6.53 -3.92 -10.91
C ARG A 110 -7.28 -4.96 -10.08
N SER A 111 -6.89 -6.22 -10.21
CA SER A 111 -7.49 -7.32 -9.44
C SER A 111 -7.18 -7.20 -7.94
N VAL A 112 -5.96 -6.83 -7.58
CA VAL A 112 -5.57 -6.55 -6.18
C VAL A 112 -6.45 -5.45 -5.60
N LYS A 113 -6.56 -4.34 -6.30
CA LYS A 113 -7.38 -3.19 -5.87
C LYS A 113 -8.84 -3.59 -5.69
N SER A 114 -9.40 -4.28 -6.67
CA SER A 114 -10.79 -4.74 -6.66
C SER A 114 -11.08 -5.67 -5.47
N ARG A 115 -10.23 -6.64 -5.22
CA ARG A 115 -10.38 -7.58 -4.10
C ARG A 115 -10.28 -6.91 -2.74
N ARG A 116 -9.30 -6.05 -2.55
CA ARG A 116 -9.12 -5.31 -1.30
C ARG A 116 -10.29 -4.37 -1.04
N THR A 117 -10.77 -3.67 -2.06
CA THR A 117 -11.94 -2.80 -1.95
C THR A 117 -13.19 -3.60 -1.59
N ALA A 118 -13.43 -4.73 -2.25
CA ALA A 118 -14.60 -5.58 -1.98
C ALA A 118 -14.59 -6.11 -0.54
N TRP A 119 -13.44 -6.54 -0.06
CA TRP A 119 -13.30 -7.03 1.31
C TRP A 119 -13.60 -5.92 2.33
N LEU A 120 -12.99 -4.75 2.16
CA LEU A 120 -13.22 -3.59 3.03
C LEU A 120 -14.67 -3.13 2.99
N ALA A 121 -15.25 -3.00 1.80
CA ALA A 121 -16.63 -2.58 1.64
C ALA A 121 -17.62 -3.53 2.36
N ALA A 122 -17.40 -4.83 2.25
CA ALA A 122 -18.21 -5.82 2.95
C ALA A 122 -18.17 -5.65 4.47
N ARG A 123 -16.98 -5.35 5.02
CA ARG A 123 -16.80 -5.11 6.47
C ARG A 123 -17.41 -3.77 6.90
N LEU A 124 -17.22 -2.73 6.11
CA LEU A 124 -17.75 -1.40 6.39
C LEU A 124 -19.29 -1.39 6.38
N ARG A 125 -19.93 -2.21 5.54
CA ARG A 125 -21.40 -2.35 5.53
C ARG A 125 -21.97 -2.91 6.84
N GLY A 126 -21.17 -3.60 7.64
CA GLY A 126 -21.55 -4.08 8.96
C GLY A 126 -21.56 -3.01 10.06
N LEU A 127 -21.05 -1.83 9.78
CA LEU A 127 -21.02 -0.70 10.71
C LEU A 127 -22.33 0.05 10.70
N THR A 128 -22.62 0.76 11.82
CA THR A 128 -23.71 1.74 11.85
C THR A 128 -23.33 2.95 10.98
N GLU A 129 -24.33 3.77 10.62
CA GLU A 129 -24.08 5.00 9.84
C GLU A 129 -23.08 5.93 10.55
N ASP A 130 -23.20 6.09 11.86
CA ASP A 130 -22.31 6.92 12.66
C ASP A 130 -20.88 6.36 12.70
N GLU A 131 -20.73 5.05 12.82
CA GLU A 131 -19.44 4.37 12.79
C GLU A 131 -18.77 4.49 11.41
N LEU A 132 -19.54 4.31 10.35
CA LEU A 132 -19.05 4.46 8.98
C LEU A 132 -18.59 5.91 8.73
N ALA A 133 -19.36 6.89 9.16
CA ALA A 133 -19.00 8.31 9.07
C ALA A 133 -17.72 8.62 9.86
N ALA A 134 -17.54 8.01 11.04
CA ALA A 134 -16.33 8.17 11.84
C ALA A 134 -15.09 7.62 11.13
N VAL A 135 -15.20 6.46 10.48
CA VAL A 135 -14.11 5.87 9.70
C VAL A 135 -13.77 6.75 8.50
N ASP A 136 -14.78 7.22 7.78
CA ASP A 136 -14.60 8.11 6.64
C ASP A 136 -13.87 9.41 7.04
N THR A 137 -14.30 10.03 8.13
CA THR A 137 -13.67 11.24 8.67
C THR A 137 -12.22 11.00 9.11
N ALA A 138 -11.87 9.80 9.55
CA ALA A 138 -10.54 9.44 10.00
C ALA A 138 -9.52 9.27 8.85
N ILE A 139 -9.96 9.13 7.62
CA ILE A 139 -9.07 8.84 6.48
C ILE A 139 -8.06 9.97 6.26
N GLU A 140 -8.52 11.22 6.20
CA GLU A 140 -7.64 12.37 5.96
C GLU A 140 -6.56 12.55 7.04
N PRO A 141 -6.88 12.58 8.35
CA PRO A 141 -5.85 12.66 9.37
C PRO A 141 -4.92 11.45 9.39
N LEU A 142 -5.38 10.24 9.04
CA LEU A 142 -4.51 9.09 8.89
C LEU A 142 -3.56 9.23 7.69
N GLN A 143 -4.04 9.83 6.60
CA GLN A 143 -3.23 10.13 5.42
C GLN A 143 -2.09 11.09 5.78
N GLU A 144 -2.37 12.12 6.57
CA GLU A 144 -1.36 13.09 7.03
C GLU A 144 -0.22 12.47 7.82
N LEU A 145 -0.43 11.30 8.45
CA LEU A 145 0.63 10.61 9.20
C LEU A 145 1.71 10.02 8.28
N ILE A 146 1.40 9.77 7.03
CA ILE A 146 2.28 9.08 6.07
C ILE A 146 2.73 9.96 4.93
N ASP A 147 2.10 11.12 4.73
CA ASP A 147 2.53 12.10 3.74
C ASP A 147 3.72 12.90 4.32
N GLU A 148 4.89 12.83 3.64
CA GLU A 148 6.10 13.61 3.94
C GLU A 148 6.21 14.82 3.02
#